data_d2fa9b48802bd08a6a026f8ee48cceca
#
_entry.id   d2fa9b48802bd08a6a026f8ee48cceca
#
_cell.length_a   1.000
_cell.length_b   1.000
_cell.length_c   1.000
_cell.angle_alpha   90.00
_cell.angle_beta   90.00
_cell.angle_gamma   90.00
#
_symmetry.space_group_name_H-M   'P 1'
#
loop_
_entity.id
_entity.type
_entity.pdbx_description
1 polymer ?
#
loop_
_entity_poly.entity_id
_entity_poly.type
_entity_poly.pdbx_seq_one_letter_code
_entity_poly.pdbx_strand_id
1 'polypeptide(L)'
;VPPGEDADLREALATGEDLDELIVRASHDGEFLRELIKYLDDDLWIVQKNSLMVIMSAIGEHEELFDPLLRKLLTMIRKSEAIPLTIEIAKAVGLLSKLKPDLVKNTVPVLFANYRVGDPKIKVNMTYVLEEIMRQNPVLFGNMFRDITALLNSPDETDRLAALNFISALGENGSRYVTPFLPKLLALLYDRDEVVRASAVETLTDVAVNNPKFRNIIKTKLSELRDRSGLVIIKVQEGLRKIALAEAREKAEEGG
;
A
#
# COMPACT_ATOMS: atom_id res chain seq x y z
N VAL A 1 20.17 5.42 30.39
CA VAL A 1 19.23 4.35 30.82
C VAL A 1 20.03 3.29 31.58
N PRO A 2 19.57 2.78 32.73
CA PRO A 2 20.19 1.65 33.40
C PRO A 2 20.20 0.41 32.49
N PRO A 3 21.24 -0.44 32.52
CA PRO A 3 21.36 -1.60 31.63
C PRO A 3 20.22 -2.63 31.70
N GLY A 4 19.34 -2.55 32.68
CA GLY A 4 18.17 -3.42 32.82
C GLY A 4 16.95 -2.96 32.01
N GLU A 5 16.73 -1.64 31.91
CA GLU A 5 15.55 -1.10 31.19
C GLU A 5 15.62 -1.29 29.67
N ASP A 6 16.84 -1.25 29.08
CA ASP A 6 17.04 -1.53 27.65
C ASP A 6 16.75 -2.99 27.30
N ALA A 7 17.12 -3.94 28.18
CA ALA A 7 16.86 -5.36 27.97
C ALA A 7 15.35 -5.65 28.06
N ASP A 8 14.67 -5.07 29.04
CA ASP A 8 13.23 -5.23 29.25
C ASP A 8 12.42 -4.63 28.09
N LEU A 9 12.82 -3.45 27.56
CA LEU A 9 12.18 -2.83 26.39
C LEU A 9 12.36 -3.67 25.12
N ARG A 10 13.58 -4.17 24.88
CA ARG A 10 13.83 -5.04 23.74
C ARG A 10 13.03 -6.34 23.81
N GLU A 11 12.88 -6.93 24.99
CA GLU A 11 12.09 -8.14 25.21
C GLU A 11 10.60 -7.87 24.95
N ALA A 12 10.02 -6.78 25.46
CA ALA A 12 8.66 -6.37 25.17
C ALA A 12 8.42 -6.16 23.66
N LEU A 13 9.36 -5.52 22.96
CA LEU A 13 9.30 -5.37 21.51
C LEU A 13 9.43 -6.71 20.76
N ALA A 14 10.22 -7.66 21.27
CA ALA A 14 10.41 -8.96 20.65
C ALA A 14 9.19 -9.88 20.83
N THR A 15 8.56 -9.87 22.00
CA THR A 15 7.37 -10.66 22.31
C THR A 15 6.08 -10.04 21.79
N GLY A 16 6.05 -8.73 21.66
CA GLY A 16 4.85 -7.97 21.34
C GLY A 16 3.91 -7.76 22.53
N GLU A 17 4.42 -8.01 23.75
CA GLU A 17 3.70 -7.76 24.99
C GLU A 17 3.76 -6.27 25.34
N ASP A 18 2.71 -5.77 26.00
CA ASP A 18 2.61 -4.39 26.54
C ASP A 18 2.81 -3.25 25.50
N LEU A 19 2.61 -3.54 24.19
CA LEU A 19 2.78 -2.51 23.14
C LEU A 19 1.88 -1.31 23.35
N ASP A 20 0.67 -1.50 23.89
CA ASP A 20 -0.27 -0.41 24.18
C ASP A 20 0.28 0.54 25.25
N GLU A 21 0.98 0.01 26.27
CA GLU A 21 1.65 0.82 27.29
C GLU A 21 2.82 1.61 26.71
N LEU A 22 3.59 0.98 25.82
CA LEU A 22 4.66 1.65 25.08
C LEU A 22 4.13 2.78 24.19
N ILE A 23 2.98 2.61 23.54
CA ILE A 23 2.32 3.65 22.73
C ILE A 23 1.90 4.83 23.63
N VAL A 24 1.28 4.56 24.78
CA VAL A 24 0.91 5.61 25.73
C VAL A 24 2.13 6.38 26.21
N ARG A 25 3.21 5.70 26.58
CA ARG A 25 4.47 6.34 26.97
C ARG A 25 5.05 7.18 25.82
N ALA A 26 5.13 6.63 24.62
CA ALA A 26 5.67 7.30 23.44
C ALA A 26 4.89 8.57 23.05
N SER A 27 3.58 8.59 23.29
CA SER A 27 2.73 9.76 22.99
C SER A 27 3.03 10.98 23.87
N HIS A 28 3.67 10.78 25.04
CA HIS A 28 3.98 11.84 25.99
C HIS A 28 5.47 12.10 26.16
N ASP A 29 6.32 11.25 25.58
CA ASP A 29 7.78 11.29 25.80
C ASP A 29 8.53 11.20 24.46
N GLY A 30 8.92 12.38 23.96
CA GLY A 30 9.68 12.48 22.70
C GLY A 30 11.10 11.88 22.79
N GLU A 31 11.70 11.80 23.99
CA GLU A 31 13.00 11.14 24.18
C GLU A 31 12.84 9.63 24.06
N PHE A 32 11.75 9.08 24.58
CA PHE A 32 11.43 7.67 24.40
C PHE A 32 11.17 7.31 22.93
N LEU A 33 10.53 8.19 22.15
CA LEU A 33 10.41 8.01 20.70
C LEU A 33 11.78 7.96 20.00
N ARG A 34 12.74 8.82 20.40
CA ARG A 34 14.10 8.79 19.86
C ARG A 34 14.84 7.51 20.24
N GLU A 35 14.56 6.98 21.39
CA GLU A 35 15.08 5.68 21.83
C GLU A 35 14.51 4.55 20.97
N LEU A 36 13.20 4.51 20.75
CA LEU A 36 12.55 3.52 19.90
C LEU A 36 13.09 3.53 18.46
N ILE A 37 13.46 4.70 17.91
CA ILE A 37 14.07 4.79 16.57
C ILE A 37 15.40 4.02 16.50
N LYS A 38 16.13 3.85 17.59
CA LYS A 38 17.37 3.04 17.62
C LYS A 38 17.09 1.55 17.40
N TYR A 39 15.94 1.05 17.89
CA TYR A 39 15.53 -0.35 17.69
C TYR A 39 15.13 -0.68 16.25
N LEU A 40 15.01 0.31 15.37
CA LEU A 40 14.90 0.07 13.93
C LEU A 40 16.20 -0.47 13.31
N ASP A 41 17.31 -0.50 14.06
CA ASP A 41 18.57 -1.15 13.70
C ASP A 41 18.76 -2.52 14.37
N ASP A 42 17.80 -3.02 15.12
CA ASP A 42 17.90 -4.34 15.77
C ASP A 42 18.02 -5.47 14.73
N ASP A 43 18.73 -6.54 15.09
CA ASP A 43 18.90 -7.70 14.21
C ASP A 43 17.62 -8.50 13.99
N LEU A 44 16.66 -8.41 14.93
CA LEU A 44 15.38 -9.11 14.85
C LEU A 44 14.34 -8.22 14.14
N TRP A 45 13.86 -8.66 12.99
CA TRP A 45 12.81 -7.95 12.25
C TRP A 45 11.52 -7.70 13.05
N ILE A 46 11.19 -8.57 14.00
CA ILE A 46 10.01 -8.41 14.86
C ILE A 46 10.18 -7.22 15.82
N VAL A 47 11.39 -7.00 16.36
CA VAL A 47 11.73 -5.84 17.19
C VAL A 47 11.61 -4.57 16.35
N GLN A 48 12.20 -4.56 15.16
CA GLN A 48 12.09 -3.43 14.21
C GLN A 48 10.62 -3.11 13.90
N LYS A 49 9.81 -4.13 13.58
CA LYS A 49 8.39 -3.98 13.23
C LYS A 49 7.59 -3.40 14.40
N ASN A 50 7.71 -3.99 15.58
CA ASN A 50 6.94 -3.57 16.75
C ASN A 50 7.37 -2.18 17.24
N SER A 51 8.68 -1.87 17.20
CA SER A 51 9.18 -0.52 17.45
C SER A 51 8.56 0.49 16.48
N LEU A 52 8.53 0.18 15.18
CA LEU A 52 7.93 1.05 14.16
C LEU A 52 6.42 1.25 14.39
N MET A 53 5.69 0.21 14.79
CA MET A 53 4.26 0.31 15.13
C MET A 53 4.03 1.30 16.28
N VAL A 54 4.82 1.20 17.35
CA VAL A 54 4.75 2.13 18.49
C VAL A 54 5.09 3.55 18.06
N ILE A 55 6.19 3.75 17.32
CA ILE A 55 6.59 5.06 16.82
C ILE A 55 5.47 5.69 15.99
N MET A 56 4.92 4.96 15.04
CA MET A 56 3.90 5.50 14.13
C MET A 56 2.57 5.80 14.81
N SER A 57 2.26 5.13 15.91
CA SER A 57 1.06 5.42 16.71
C SER A 57 1.19 6.72 17.52
N ALA A 58 2.41 7.18 17.80
CA ALA A 58 2.68 8.32 18.68
C ALA A 58 3.32 9.53 17.96
N ILE A 59 3.81 9.36 16.73
CA ILE A 59 4.68 10.36 16.06
C ILE A 59 3.96 11.65 15.65
N GLY A 60 2.61 11.65 15.61
CA GLY A 60 1.85 12.76 15.02
C GLY A 60 2.15 14.15 15.59
N GLU A 61 2.56 14.24 16.85
CA GLU A 61 2.90 15.50 17.54
C GLU A 61 4.41 15.82 17.51
N HIS A 62 5.24 14.97 16.89
CA HIS A 62 6.69 15.07 16.88
C HIS A 62 7.23 15.28 15.45
N GLU A 63 6.83 16.39 14.82
CA GLU A 63 7.21 16.70 13.41
C GLU A 63 8.72 16.74 13.18
N GLU A 64 9.51 17.06 14.19
CA GLU A 64 10.97 17.09 14.11
C GLU A 64 11.59 15.71 13.84
N LEU A 65 10.86 14.63 14.11
CA LEU A 65 11.29 13.26 13.88
C LEU A 65 10.91 12.73 12.48
N PHE A 66 10.08 13.42 11.71
CA PHE A 66 9.58 12.92 10.43
C PHE A 66 10.71 12.74 9.39
N ASP A 67 11.59 13.73 9.22
CA ASP A 67 12.70 13.63 8.25
C ASP A 67 13.71 12.55 8.61
N PRO A 68 14.27 12.48 9.84
CA PRO A 68 15.17 11.40 10.21
C PRO A 68 14.52 10.01 10.13
N LEU A 69 13.24 9.89 10.50
CA LEU A 69 12.51 8.63 10.37
C LEU A 69 12.33 8.23 8.90
N LEU A 70 11.88 9.14 8.03
CA LEU A 70 11.73 8.85 6.61
C LEU A 70 13.04 8.34 5.99
N ARG A 71 14.16 8.99 6.25
CA ARG A 71 15.48 8.56 5.75
C ARG A 71 15.81 7.14 6.22
N LYS A 72 15.51 6.84 7.47
CA LYS A 72 15.69 5.51 8.04
C LYS A 72 14.82 4.48 7.31
N LEU A 73 13.54 4.75 7.16
CA LEU A 73 12.59 3.86 6.48
C LEU A 73 12.99 3.58 5.03
N LEU A 74 13.47 4.61 4.30
CA LEU A 74 13.95 4.45 2.91
C LEU A 74 15.21 3.57 2.82
N THR A 75 16.02 3.52 3.87
CA THR A 75 17.15 2.61 3.95
C THR A 75 16.70 1.18 4.27
N MET A 76 15.78 1.04 5.23
CA MET A 76 15.24 -0.24 5.67
C MET A 76 14.47 -0.96 4.56
N ILE A 77 13.60 -0.23 3.80
CA ILE A 77 12.77 -0.84 2.76
C ILE A 77 13.59 -1.50 1.65
N ARG A 78 14.75 -0.97 1.32
CA ARG A 78 15.65 -1.55 0.32
C ARG A 78 16.29 -2.86 0.77
N LYS A 79 16.41 -3.06 2.07
CA LYS A 79 17.10 -4.20 2.70
C LYS A 79 16.11 -5.22 3.29
N SER A 80 14.85 -4.84 3.47
CA SER A 80 13.85 -5.68 4.15
C SER A 80 13.68 -7.02 3.46
N GLU A 81 13.73 -8.09 4.24
CA GLU A 81 13.54 -9.48 3.81
C GLU A 81 12.28 -10.11 4.42
N ALA A 82 11.80 -9.53 5.51
CA ALA A 82 10.59 -9.98 6.19
C ALA A 82 9.36 -9.21 5.67
N ILE A 83 8.44 -9.89 5.01
CA ILE A 83 7.22 -9.28 4.47
C ILE A 83 6.43 -8.49 5.52
N PRO A 84 6.24 -8.99 6.79
CA PRO A 84 5.52 -8.21 7.80
C PRO A 84 6.19 -6.88 8.14
N LEU A 85 7.53 -6.83 8.16
CA LEU A 85 8.28 -5.59 8.36
C LEU A 85 8.15 -4.68 7.14
N THR A 86 8.26 -5.23 5.92
CA THR A 86 8.09 -4.48 4.66
C THR A 86 6.74 -3.76 4.61
N ILE A 87 5.67 -4.45 4.99
CA ILE A 87 4.31 -3.89 5.04
C ILE A 87 4.25 -2.74 6.06
N GLU A 88 4.84 -2.93 7.23
CA GLU A 88 4.82 -1.89 8.27
C GLU A 88 5.63 -0.64 7.88
N ILE A 89 6.79 -0.83 7.24
CA ILE A 89 7.57 0.27 6.65
C ILE A 89 6.74 1.02 5.59
N ALA A 90 6.05 0.29 4.72
CA ALA A 90 5.20 0.87 3.69
C ALA A 90 4.08 1.74 4.29
N LYS A 91 3.37 1.23 5.31
CA LYS A 91 2.34 1.99 6.04
C LYS A 91 2.91 3.25 6.69
N ALA A 92 4.10 3.15 7.29
CA ALA A 92 4.78 4.28 7.91
C ALA A 92 5.10 5.38 6.88
N VAL A 93 5.66 5.03 5.72
CA VAL A 93 5.93 6.00 4.64
C VAL A 93 4.63 6.57 4.08
N GLY A 94 3.59 5.75 3.93
CA GLY A 94 2.26 6.20 3.52
C GLY A 94 1.68 7.23 4.50
N LEU A 95 1.72 6.96 5.81
CA LEU A 95 1.25 7.90 6.82
C LEU A 95 2.05 9.22 6.80
N LEU A 96 3.38 9.16 6.69
CA LEU A 96 4.22 10.36 6.56
C LEU A 96 3.85 11.16 5.29
N SER A 97 3.46 10.49 4.20
CA SER A 97 3.01 11.18 2.98
C SER A 97 1.72 11.97 3.18
N LYS A 98 0.87 11.54 4.11
CA LYS A 98 -0.36 12.24 4.50
C LYS A 98 -0.07 13.38 5.48
N LEU A 99 0.77 13.14 6.49
CA LEU A 99 1.10 14.12 7.54
C LEU A 99 1.98 15.27 7.01
N LYS A 100 2.96 14.95 6.16
CA LYS A 100 3.94 15.91 5.62
C LYS A 100 4.19 15.64 4.12
N PRO A 101 3.25 15.99 3.24
CA PRO A 101 3.36 15.72 1.79
C PRO A 101 4.66 16.21 1.15
N ASP A 102 5.11 17.41 1.52
CA ASP A 102 6.31 18.02 0.94
C ASP A 102 7.59 17.24 1.25
N LEU A 103 7.63 16.54 2.38
CA LEU A 103 8.74 15.68 2.76
C LEU A 103 8.85 14.46 1.83
N VAL A 104 7.72 13.84 1.47
CA VAL A 104 7.67 12.60 0.69
C VAL A 104 7.64 12.86 -0.81
N LYS A 105 7.17 14.02 -1.26
CA LYS A 105 6.96 14.37 -2.67
C LYS A 105 8.16 14.06 -3.57
N ASN A 106 9.37 14.46 -3.14
CA ASN A 106 10.58 14.22 -3.91
C ASN A 106 11.09 12.78 -3.86
N THR A 107 10.56 11.99 -2.93
CA THR A 107 10.92 10.58 -2.74
C THR A 107 10.16 9.67 -3.72
N VAL A 108 8.93 10.03 -4.11
CA VAL A 108 8.09 9.21 -4.99
C VAL A 108 8.77 8.87 -6.32
N PRO A 109 9.36 9.82 -7.09
CA PRO A 109 10.07 9.49 -8.33
C PRO A 109 11.27 8.56 -8.09
N VAL A 110 11.97 8.70 -6.95
CA VAL A 110 13.11 7.86 -6.60
C VAL A 110 12.66 6.42 -6.28
N LEU A 111 11.57 6.25 -5.53
CA LEU A 111 10.98 4.93 -5.27
C LEU A 111 10.55 4.24 -6.57
N PHE A 112 9.92 5.00 -7.48
CA PHE A 112 9.50 4.48 -8.77
C PHE A 112 10.70 4.10 -9.67
N ALA A 113 11.77 4.90 -9.65
CA ALA A 113 13.02 4.57 -10.34
C ALA A 113 13.65 3.29 -9.77
N ASN A 114 13.67 3.13 -8.44
CA ASN A 114 14.16 1.91 -7.79
C ASN A 114 13.30 0.68 -8.16
N TYR A 115 11.97 0.84 -8.28
CA TYR A 115 11.10 -0.21 -8.81
C TYR A 115 11.53 -0.64 -10.22
N ARG A 116 11.77 0.30 -11.12
CA ARG A 116 12.09 0.02 -12.54
C ARG A 116 13.44 -0.69 -12.74
N VAL A 117 14.44 -0.37 -11.94
CA VAL A 117 15.81 -0.92 -12.08
C VAL A 117 16.15 -1.99 -11.06
N GLY A 118 15.28 -2.23 -10.08
CA GLY A 118 15.51 -3.17 -9.00
C GLY A 118 15.43 -4.63 -9.41
N ASP A 119 16.08 -5.48 -8.65
CA ASP A 119 15.87 -6.92 -8.68
C ASP A 119 14.42 -7.27 -8.22
N PRO A 120 13.98 -8.52 -8.36
CA PRO A 120 12.62 -8.92 -7.99
C PRO A 120 12.22 -8.57 -6.55
N LYS A 121 13.14 -8.68 -5.59
CA LYS A 121 12.90 -8.35 -4.18
C LYS A 121 12.70 -6.84 -4.00
N ILE A 122 13.57 -6.04 -4.59
CA ILE A 122 13.44 -4.58 -4.54
C ILE A 122 12.13 -4.14 -5.22
N LYS A 123 11.77 -4.72 -6.35
CA LYS A 123 10.48 -4.45 -7.03
C LYS A 123 9.30 -4.69 -6.08
N VAL A 124 9.26 -5.83 -5.39
CA VAL A 124 8.20 -6.15 -4.43
C VAL A 124 8.15 -5.12 -3.30
N ASN A 125 9.28 -4.81 -2.68
CA ASN A 125 9.34 -3.84 -1.59
C ASN A 125 8.89 -2.44 -2.03
N MET A 126 9.32 -1.99 -3.22
CA MET A 126 8.90 -0.71 -3.79
C MET A 126 7.40 -0.68 -4.11
N THR A 127 6.84 -1.81 -4.59
CA THR A 127 5.40 -1.92 -4.84
C THR A 127 4.60 -1.64 -3.58
N TYR A 128 4.92 -2.28 -2.45
CA TYR A 128 4.23 -2.04 -1.17
C TYR A 128 4.25 -0.57 -0.76
N VAL A 129 5.42 0.09 -0.85
CA VAL A 129 5.55 1.50 -0.45
C VAL A 129 4.78 2.42 -1.40
N LEU A 130 4.89 2.21 -2.70
CA LEU A 130 4.20 3.03 -3.69
C LEU A 130 2.68 2.89 -3.57
N GLU A 131 2.16 1.66 -3.38
CA GLU A 131 0.74 1.41 -3.14
C GLU A 131 0.25 2.17 -1.90
N GLU A 132 1.00 2.10 -0.80
CA GLU A 132 0.58 2.73 0.45
C GLU A 132 0.59 4.26 0.36
N ILE A 133 1.59 4.86 -0.32
CA ILE A 133 1.58 6.30 -0.59
C ILE A 133 0.38 6.66 -1.50
N MET A 134 0.08 5.86 -2.54
CA MET A 134 -1.07 6.08 -3.44
C MET A 134 -2.38 6.05 -2.67
N ARG A 135 -2.52 5.13 -1.73
CA ARG A 135 -3.71 5.00 -0.88
C ARG A 135 -3.87 6.19 0.07
N GLN A 136 -2.78 6.67 0.67
CA GLN A 136 -2.82 7.75 1.64
C GLN A 136 -2.79 9.16 1.01
N ASN A 137 -2.06 9.34 -0.10
CA ASN A 137 -1.89 10.63 -0.76
C ASN A 137 -1.70 10.51 -2.29
N PRO A 138 -2.76 10.20 -3.04
CA PRO A 138 -2.69 9.99 -4.49
C PRO A 138 -2.27 11.23 -5.28
N VAL A 139 -2.38 12.42 -4.70
CA VAL A 139 -2.00 13.68 -5.37
C VAL A 139 -0.51 13.69 -5.73
N LEU A 140 0.33 13.01 -4.97
CA LEU A 140 1.77 12.92 -5.23
C LEU A 140 2.12 12.18 -6.53
N PHE A 141 1.15 11.47 -7.13
CA PHE A 141 1.33 10.70 -8.37
C PHE A 141 0.80 11.39 -9.63
N GLY A 142 0.34 12.64 -9.55
CA GLY A 142 -0.24 13.34 -10.70
C GLY A 142 0.63 13.36 -11.95
N ASN A 143 1.95 13.40 -11.80
CA ASN A 143 2.92 13.36 -12.90
C ASN A 143 3.34 11.93 -13.31
N MET A 144 2.92 10.89 -12.57
CA MET A 144 3.35 9.50 -12.76
C MET A 144 2.35 8.65 -13.59
N PHE A 145 1.23 9.22 -14.02
CA PHE A 145 0.22 8.48 -14.79
C PHE A 145 0.76 7.87 -16.08
N ARG A 146 1.71 8.54 -16.75
CA ARG A 146 2.37 7.99 -17.94
C ARG A 146 3.23 6.79 -17.61
N ASP A 147 3.93 6.82 -16.48
CA ASP A 147 4.78 5.73 -16.03
C ASP A 147 3.94 4.50 -15.66
N ILE A 148 2.83 4.68 -14.93
CA ILE A 148 1.88 3.60 -14.60
C ILE A 148 1.27 3.03 -15.89
N THR A 149 0.90 3.86 -16.85
CA THR A 149 0.40 3.42 -18.16
C THR A 149 1.46 2.60 -18.92
N ALA A 150 2.72 3.00 -18.84
CA ALA A 150 3.82 2.24 -19.46
C ALA A 150 3.95 0.84 -18.83
N LEU A 151 3.80 0.71 -17.51
CA LEU A 151 3.80 -0.59 -16.84
C LEU A 151 2.62 -1.47 -17.28
N LEU A 152 1.41 -0.92 -17.45
CA LEU A 152 0.25 -1.66 -17.99
C LEU A 152 0.50 -2.22 -19.41
N ASN A 153 1.41 -1.62 -20.15
CA ASN A 153 1.77 -2.04 -21.51
C ASN A 153 3.09 -2.85 -21.55
N SER A 154 3.70 -3.12 -20.39
CA SER A 154 4.96 -3.86 -20.33
C SER A 154 4.81 -5.29 -20.87
N PRO A 155 5.82 -5.82 -21.57
CA PRO A 155 5.86 -7.23 -21.92
C PRO A 155 6.00 -8.15 -20.69
N ASP A 156 6.52 -7.62 -19.57
CA ASP A 156 6.68 -8.32 -18.30
C ASP A 156 5.34 -8.34 -17.54
N GLU A 157 4.86 -9.54 -17.19
CA GLU A 157 3.64 -9.71 -16.39
C GLU A 157 3.76 -9.09 -14.99
N THR A 158 4.93 -9.12 -14.39
CA THR A 158 5.17 -8.53 -13.06
C THR A 158 4.92 -7.03 -13.06
N ASP A 159 5.34 -6.32 -14.10
CA ASP A 159 5.09 -4.89 -14.25
C ASP A 159 3.60 -4.60 -14.44
N ARG A 160 2.89 -5.43 -15.25
CA ARG A 160 1.44 -5.27 -15.44
C ARG A 160 0.67 -5.52 -14.13
N LEU A 161 1.07 -6.53 -13.34
CA LEU A 161 0.49 -6.82 -12.03
C LEU A 161 0.73 -5.66 -11.05
N ALA A 162 1.94 -5.12 -10.98
CA ALA A 162 2.22 -3.97 -10.12
C ALA A 162 1.38 -2.74 -10.53
N ALA A 163 1.22 -2.48 -11.83
CA ALA A 163 0.38 -1.38 -12.29
C ALA A 163 -1.10 -1.56 -11.92
N LEU A 164 -1.62 -2.79 -11.96
CA LEU A 164 -2.97 -3.11 -11.51
C LEU A 164 -3.15 -2.79 -10.01
N ASN A 165 -2.20 -3.18 -9.18
CA ASN A 165 -2.20 -2.86 -7.75
C ASN A 165 -2.15 -1.34 -7.51
N PHE A 166 -1.29 -0.62 -8.21
CA PHE A 166 -1.21 0.84 -8.12
C PHE A 166 -2.54 1.51 -8.45
N ILE A 167 -3.22 1.05 -9.50
CA ILE A 167 -4.51 1.61 -9.90
C ILE A 167 -5.61 1.27 -8.90
N SER A 168 -5.59 0.07 -8.32
CA SER A 168 -6.51 -0.29 -7.23
C SER A 168 -6.34 0.67 -6.05
N ALA A 169 -5.10 0.88 -5.59
CA ALA A 169 -4.78 1.82 -4.51
C ALA A 169 -5.19 3.27 -4.81
N LEU A 170 -4.98 3.75 -6.03
CA LEU A 170 -5.44 5.07 -6.48
C LEU A 170 -6.98 5.15 -6.51
N GLY A 171 -7.65 4.07 -6.89
CA GLY A 171 -9.10 3.98 -7.05
C GLY A 171 -9.87 4.15 -5.73
N GLU A 172 -9.26 3.82 -4.60
CA GLU A 172 -9.83 4.06 -3.27
C GLU A 172 -10.09 5.55 -2.99
N ASN A 173 -9.35 6.45 -3.67
CA ASN A 173 -9.45 7.89 -3.52
C ASN A 173 -10.38 8.58 -4.54
N GLY A 174 -11.07 7.81 -5.36
CA GLY A 174 -12.11 8.30 -6.25
C GLY A 174 -11.84 8.16 -7.75
N SER A 175 -12.92 8.28 -8.50
CA SER A 175 -12.96 7.98 -9.93
C SER A 175 -11.98 8.80 -10.79
N ARG A 176 -11.62 10.01 -10.37
CA ARG A 176 -10.69 10.89 -11.12
C ARG A 176 -9.31 10.26 -11.32
N TYR A 177 -8.86 9.46 -10.36
CA TYR A 177 -7.55 8.82 -10.42
C TYR A 177 -7.53 7.57 -11.28
N VAL A 178 -8.70 6.95 -11.52
CA VAL A 178 -8.84 5.72 -12.32
C VAL A 178 -9.27 6.01 -13.76
N THR A 179 -9.99 7.11 -14.01
CA THR A 179 -10.51 7.47 -15.34
C THR A 179 -9.48 7.32 -16.47
N PRO A 180 -8.21 7.76 -16.31
CA PRO A 180 -7.22 7.65 -17.38
C PRO A 180 -6.85 6.19 -17.75
N PHE A 181 -7.03 5.27 -16.82
CA PHE A 181 -6.60 3.87 -16.96
C PHE A 181 -7.74 2.93 -17.38
N LEU A 182 -9.01 3.34 -17.22
CA LEU A 182 -10.15 2.45 -17.38
C LEU A 182 -10.19 1.70 -18.72
N PRO A 183 -9.94 2.33 -19.89
CA PRO A 183 -9.93 1.61 -21.16
C PRO A 183 -8.87 0.50 -21.19
N LYS A 184 -7.70 0.75 -20.62
CA LYS A 184 -6.62 -0.22 -20.58
C LYS A 184 -6.89 -1.34 -19.59
N LEU A 185 -7.48 -1.05 -18.42
CA LEU A 185 -7.92 -2.06 -17.45
C LEU A 185 -8.91 -3.04 -18.08
N LEU A 186 -9.89 -2.51 -18.83
CA LEU A 186 -10.85 -3.35 -19.56
C LEU A 186 -10.17 -4.22 -20.62
N ALA A 187 -9.13 -3.71 -21.30
CA ALA A 187 -8.38 -4.49 -22.26
C ALA A 187 -7.57 -5.63 -21.62
N LEU A 188 -7.08 -5.46 -20.38
CA LEU A 188 -6.35 -6.49 -19.64
C LEU A 188 -7.21 -7.69 -19.21
N LEU A 189 -8.53 -7.59 -19.29
CA LEU A 189 -9.41 -8.76 -19.17
C LEU A 189 -9.15 -9.84 -20.24
N TYR A 190 -8.46 -9.47 -21.29
CA TYR A 190 -8.08 -10.35 -22.41
C TYR A 190 -6.55 -10.50 -22.54
N ASP A 191 -5.82 -10.24 -21.45
CA ASP A 191 -4.37 -10.45 -21.42
C ASP A 191 -4.00 -11.91 -21.72
N ARG A 192 -2.82 -12.12 -22.30
CA ARG A 192 -2.31 -13.47 -22.58
C ARG A 192 -2.08 -14.30 -21.32
N ASP A 193 -1.70 -13.64 -20.20
CA ASP A 193 -1.42 -14.25 -18.92
C ASP A 193 -2.71 -14.33 -18.06
N GLU A 194 -3.00 -15.52 -17.51
CA GLU A 194 -4.23 -15.72 -16.73
C GLU A 194 -4.20 -15.02 -15.38
N VAL A 195 -3.01 -14.85 -14.76
CA VAL A 195 -2.87 -14.15 -13.48
C VAL A 195 -3.12 -12.66 -13.68
N VAL A 196 -2.62 -12.09 -14.79
CA VAL A 196 -2.91 -10.69 -15.15
C VAL A 196 -4.40 -10.50 -15.42
N ARG A 197 -5.07 -11.43 -16.15
CA ARG A 197 -6.53 -11.35 -16.36
C ARG A 197 -7.30 -11.42 -15.04
N ALA A 198 -6.94 -12.34 -14.14
CA ALA A 198 -7.56 -12.47 -12.83
C ALA A 198 -7.36 -11.22 -11.98
N SER A 199 -6.15 -10.66 -11.94
CA SER A 199 -5.83 -9.42 -11.25
C SER A 199 -6.56 -8.21 -11.86
N ALA A 200 -6.73 -8.16 -13.19
CA ALA A 200 -7.53 -7.13 -13.84
C ALA A 200 -9.01 -7.19 -13.41
N VAL A 201 -9.57 -8.39 -13.24
CA VAL A 201 -10.93 -8.57 -12.67
C VAL A 201 -11.00 -8.03 -11.24
N GLU A 202 -10.01 -8.34 -10.40
CA GLU A 202 -9.96 -7.85 -9.01
C GLU A 202 -9.86 -6.32 -8.97
N THR A 203 -8.92 -5.72 -9.71
CA THR A 203 -8.75 -4.27 -9.80
C THR A 203 -10.03 -3.57 -10.30
N LEU A 204 -10.66 -4.09 -11.35
CA LEU A 204 -11.93 -3.56 -11.85
C LEU A 204 -13.06 -3.70 -10.83
N THR A 205 -13.07 -4.79 -10.06
CA THR A 205 -14.03 -4.99 -8.96
C THR A 205 -13.84 -3.92 -7.88
N ASP A 206 -12.62 -3.68 -7.43
CA ASP A 206 -12.31 -2.66 -6.43
C ASP A 206 -12.68 -1.26 -6.94
N VAL A 207 -12.36 -0.98 -8.20
CA VAL A 207 -12.79 0.26 -8.86
C VAL A 207 -14.31 0.41 -8.87
N ALA A 208 -15.08 -0.65 -9.17
CA ALA A 208 -16.53 -0.61 -9.22
C ALA A 208 -17.16 -0.46 -7.83
N VAL A 209 -16.56 -1.09 -6.80
CA VAL A 209 -17.02 -0.97 -5.40
C VAL A 209 -16.82 0.46 -4.90
N ASN A 210 -15.65 1.03 -5.11
CA ASN A 210 -15.28 2.35 -4.59
C ASN A 210 -15.76 3.52 -5.47
N ASN A 211 -16.18 3.26 -6.72
CA ASN A 211 -16.55 4.32 -7.68
C ASN A 211 -17.85 3.99 -8.41
N PRO A 212 -19.01 4.36 -7.87
CA PRO A 212 -20.33 4.08 -8.45
C PRO A 212 -20.46 4.47 -9.93
N LYS A 213 -19.76 5.52 -10.34
CA LYS A 213 -19.73 6.02 -11.74
C LYS A 213 -19.34 4.95 -12.76
N PHE A 214 -18.45 4.01 -12.40
CA PHE A 214 -17.94 2.97 -13.31
C PHE A 214 -18.62 1.63 -13.13
N ARG A 215 -19.46 1.50 -12.11
CA ARG A 215 -20.04 0.22 -11.69
C ARG A 215 -20.80 -0.50 -12.82
N ASN A 216 -21.68 0.21 -13.51
CA ASN A 216 -22.48 -0.40 -14.57
C ASN A 216 -21.62 -0.94 -15.73
N ILE A 217 -20.66 -0.16 -16.22
CA ILE A 217 -19.81 -0.60 -17.33
C ILE A 217 -18.94 -1.80 -16.94
N ILE A 218 -18.38 -1.78 -15.72
CA ILE A 218 -17.54 -2.86 -15.23
C ILE A 218 -18.37 -4.13 -15.01
N LYS A 219 -19.53 -4.03 -14.36
CA LYS A 219 -20.45 -5.14 -14.13
C LYS A 219 -20.87 -5.81 -15.44
N THR A 220 -21.23 -5.01 -16.47
CA THR A 220 -21.54 -5.52 -17.79
C THR A 220 -20.37 -6.28 -18.39
N LYS A 221 -19.16 -5.70 -18.38
CA LYS A 221 -17.96 -6.33 -18.94
C LYS A 221 -17.57 -7.62 -18.23
N LEU A 222 -17.66 -7.66 -16.91
CA LEU A 222 -17.41 -8.88 -16.13
C LEU A 222 -18.46 -9.96 -16.40
N SER A 223 -19.76 -9.58 -16.56
CA SER A 223 -20.84 -10.53 -16.87
C SER A 223 -20.73 -11.12 -18.28
N GLU A 224 -20.21 -10.37 -19.23
CA GLU A 224 -19.99 -10.79 -20.61
C GLU A 224 -18.70 -11.61 -20.79
N LEU A 225 -17.75 -11.51 -19.85
CA LEU A 225 -16.44 -12.15 -19.97
C LEU A 225 -16.61 -13.68 -20.04
N ARG A 226 -15.98 -14.28 -21.05
CA ARG A 226 -15.88 -15.72 -21.21
C ARG A 226 -14.39 -16.10 -21.14
N ASP A 227 -14.01 -16.84 -20.14
CA ASP A 227 -12.63 -17.31 -19.94
C ASP A 227 -12.63 -18.84 -19.75
N ARG A 228 -11.47 -19.47 -20.06
CA ARG A 228 -11.26 -20.90 -19.83
C ARG A 228 -10.52 -21.18 -18.52
N SER A 229 -9.88 -20.18 -17.95
CA SER A 229 -9.16 -20.29 -16.67
C SER A 229 -10.15 -20.34 -15.51
N GLY A 230 -10.05 -21.39 -14.69
CA GLY A 230 -10.83 -21.51 -13.44
C GLY A 230 -10.55 -20.34 -12.48
N LEU A 231 -9.29 -19.85 -12.45
CA LEU A 231 -8.89 -18.70 -11.63
C LEU A 231 -9.70 -17.44 -12.02
N VAL A 232 -9.73 -17.12 -13.31
CA VAL A 232 -10.47 -15.94 -13.82
C VAL A 232 -11.97 -16.07 -13.56
N ILE A 233 -12.55 -17.26 -13.80
CA ILE A 233 -13.99 -17.52 -13.58
C ILE A 233 -14.36 -17.28 -12.11
N ILE A 234 -13.55 -17.80 -11.18
CA ILE A 234 -13.77 -17.60 -9.73
C ILE A 234 -13.71 -16.11 -9.39
N LYS A 235 -12.70 -15.38 -9.89
CA LYS A 235 -12.55 -13.95 -9.63
C LYS A 235 -13.72 -13.12 -10.20
N VAL A 236 -14.24 -13.47 -11.36
CA VAL A 236 -15.45 -12.84 -11.93
C VAL A 236 -16.66 -13.04 -11.02
N GLN A 237 -16.90 -14.28 -10.54
CA GLN A 237 -18.01 -14.57 -9.64
C GLN A 237 -17.91 -13.82 -8.32
N GLU A 238 -16.72 -13.83 -7.70
CA GLU A 238 -16.44 -13.06 -6.49
C GLU A 238 -16.64 -11.56 -6.70
N GLY A 239 -16.12 -11.02 -7.82
CA GLY A 239 -16.22 -9.62 -8.17
C GLY A 239 -17.67 -9.16 -8.36
N LEU A 240 -18.47 -9.89 -9.14
CA LEU A 240 -19.88 -9.58 -9.34
C LEU A 240 -20.67 -9.60 -8.02
N ARG A 241 -20.34 -10.56 -7.11
CA ARG A 241 -20.95 -10.61 -5.78
C ARG A 241 -20.56 -9.40 -4.92
N LYS A 242 -19.28 -8.99 -4.90
CA LYS A 242 -18.84 -7.80 -4.17
C LYS A 242 -19.52 -6.53 -4.67
N ILE A 243 -19.63 -6.36 -5.99
CA ILE A 243 -20.33 -5.22 -6.59
C ILE A 243 -21.79 -5.19 -6.18
N ALA A 244 -22.50 -6.33 -6.24
CA ALA A 244 -23.90 -6.40 -5.82
C ALA A 244 -24.09 -6.07 -4.33
N LEU A 245 -23.16 -6.48 -3.46
CA LEU A 245 -23.19 -6.11 -2.04
C LEU A 245 -22.98 -4.61 -1.82
N ALA A 246 -22.09 -3.97 -2.58
CA ALA A 246 -21.89 -2.53 -2.51
C ALA A 246 -23.15 -1.76 -2.95
N GLU A 247 -23.80 -2.19 -4.04
CA GLU A 247 -25.09 -1.62 -4.51
C GLU A 247 -26.20 -1.75 -3.46
N ALA A 248 -26.26 -2.87 -2.74
CA ALA A 248 -27.27 -3.11 -1.70
C ALA A 248 -27.05 -2.22 -0.46
N ARG A 249 -25.79 -2.01 -0.06
CA ARG A 249 -25.45 -1.12 1.08
C ARG A 249 -25.82 0.32 0.80
N GLU A 250 -25.47 0.86 -0.37
CA GLU A 250 -25.82 2.24 -0.73
C GLU A 250 -27.33 2.47 -0.73
N LYS A 251 -28.12 1.54 -1.30
CA LYS A 251 -29.58 1.63 -1.28
C LYS A 251 -30.17 1.61 0.14
N ALA A 252 -29.55 0.89 1.06
CA ALA A 252 -29.99 0.84 2.45
C ALA A 252 -29.67 2.16 3.18
N GLU A 253 -28.55 2.82 2.86
CA GLU A 253 -28.15 4.11 3.41
C GLU A 253 -28.98 5.29 2.84
N GLU A 254 -29.42 5.21 1.58
CA GLU A 254 -30.27 6.23 0.95
C GLU A 254 -31.75 6.13 1.37
N GLY A 255 -32.18 4.97 1.89
CA GLY A 255 -33.59 4.69 2.28
C GLY A 255 -33.90 4.83 3.77
N GLY A 256 -32.89 5.14 4.60
CA GLY A 256 -33.03 5.35 6.04
C GLY A 256 -32.79 6.80 6.44
#